data_c61111e117cad738b875140d556eabde
#
_entry.id   c61111e117cad738b875140d556eabde
#
_cell.length_a   1.000
_cell.length_b   1.000
_cell.length_c   1.000
_cell.angle_alpha   90.00
_cell.angle_beta   90.00
_cell.angle_gamma   90.00
#
_symmetry.space_group_name_H-M   'P 1'
#
loop_
_entity.id
_entity.type
_entity.pdbx_description
1 polymer ?
#
loop_
_entity_poly.entity_id
_entity_poly.type
_entity_poly.pdbx_seq_one_letter_code
_entity_poly.pdbx_strand_id
1 'polypeptide(L)'
;MFVNARRYDRFLEDVHIPEPENLFSPPNGSVASRGFGSGLGLHHHAPWRLGARLGISNQLDERAYVKSCYQKYLKRYLRCVKGIDDNVKRLIDYLKETGELENTVIIYTGDQGFFLGEHDLMDKRWIYEESFRMPFIVHAPQLIQPASSNDWLINNTDFAPTILELAGLEKTPDYMQGRSFMGAFQAQPKPLNWRTSTYYRYWMHMAHSLKTPAHFGIRSERYKLIFFYGCTPEGRNQTPVAWEFYDLLKDPQEMVNEYKNPKYQSTIESLKAELDQVRGNLKETDEKYPHIQKIIAANWNQ
;
A
#
# COMPACT_ATOMS: atom_id res chain seq x y z
N MET A 1 12.22 8.17 11.01
CA MET A 1 11.32 8.49 12.16
C MET A 1 10.65 9.82 11.84
N PHE A 2 9.35 9.96 12.13
CA PHE A 2 8.60 11.19 11.87
C PHE A 2 9.08 12.34 12.76
N VAL A 3 9.33 13.50 12.16
CA VAL A 3 9.74 14.72 12.85
C VAL A 3 8.74 15.82 12.50
N ASN A 4 7.87 16.14 13.43
CA ASN A 4 6.88 17.20 13.26
C ASN A 4 7.44 18.58 13.62
N ALA A 5 6.80 19.65 13.18
CA ALA A 5 7.12 20.99 13.64
C ALA A 5 6.79 21.16 15.13
N ARG A 6 7.61 21.92 15.87
CA ARG A 6 7.50 22.09 17.33
C ARG A 6 6.11 22.51 17.80
N ARG A 7 5.39 23.34 17.05
CA ARG A 7 4.02 23.77 17.37
C ARG A 7 3.00 22.63 17.52
N TYR A 8 3.32 21.42 17.01
CA TYR A 8 2.46 20.24 17.10
C TYR A 8 2.91 19.22 18.16
N ASP A 9 3.96 19.52 18.95
CA ASP A 9 4.53 18.55 19.91
C ASP A 9 3.49 18.04 20.92
N ARG A 10 2.52 18.87 21.28
CA ARG A 10 1.44 18.51 22.22
C ARG A 10 0.14 18.02 21.56
N PHE A 11 0.06 18.04 20.22
CA PHE A 11 -1.13 17.54 19.52
C PHE A 11 -1.32 16.05 19.82
N LEU A 12 -2.53 15.67 20.24
CA LEU A 12 -2.91 14.32 20.68
C LEU A 12 -2.13 13.79 21.90
N GLU A 13 -1.49 14.63 22.72
CA GLU A 13 -0.68 14.16 23.85
C GLU A 13 -1.52 13.38 24.85
N ASP A 14 -2.68 13.89 25.21
CA ASP A 14 -3.58 13.31 26.19
C ASP A 14 -4.63 12.34 25.59
N VAL A 15 -4.53 12.05 24.30
CA VAL A 15 -5.44 11.15 23.60
C VAL A 15 -4.85 9.74 23.58
N HIS A 16 -5.61 8.75 24.05
CA HIS A 16 -5.30 7.34 23.77
C HIS A 16 -5.90 6.93 22.42
N ILE A 17 -5.08 6.46 21.51
CA ILE A 17 -5.51 5.98 20.20
C ILE A 17 -5.69 4.46 20.28
N PRO A 18 -6.87 3.92 19.95
CA PRO A 18 -7.08 2.47 19.96
C PRO A 18 -6.04 1.73 19.11
N GLU A 19 -5.52 0.64 19.63
CA GLU A 19 -4.62 -0.23 18.88
C GLU A 19 -5.41 -0.98 17.79
N PRO A 20 -4.83 -1.22 16.59
CA PRO A 20 -5.45 -2.11 15.62
C PRO A 20 -5.51 -3.54 16.16
N GLU A 21 -6.55 -4.27 15.81
CA GLU A 21 -6.76 -5.65 16.32
C GLU A 21 -5.59 -6.57 15.97
N ASN A 22 -4.95 -6.36 14.83
CA ASN A 22 -3.84 -7.13 14.32
C ASN A 22 -2.45 -6.64 14.79
N LEU A 23 -2.36 -5.69 15.71
CA LEU A 23 -1.07 -5.24 16.26
C LEU A 23 -0.28 -6.37 16.94
N PHE A 24 -0.97 -7.33 17.56
CA PHE A 24 -0.37 -8.45 18.28
C PHE A 24 -0.58 -9.81 17.61
N SER A 25 -1.21 -9.81 16.46
CA SER A 25 -1.64 -11.03 15.77
C SER A 25 -1.22 -10.94 14.31
N PRO A 26 0.00 -11.42 13.96
CA PRO A 26 0.39 -11.49 12.56
C PRO A 26 -0.55 -12.42 11.79
N PRO A 27 -0.74 -12.21 10.49
CA PRO A 27 -1.63 -13.01 9.68
C PRO A 27 -1.32 -14.50 9.74
N ASN A 28 -2.35 -15.33 9.96
CA ASN A 28 -2.21 -16.77 10.01
C ASN A 28 -1.86 -17.35 8.63
N GLY A 29 -0.75 -18.07 8.56
CA GLY A 29 -0.29 -18.70 7.32
C GLY A 29 0.32 -17.72 6.30
N SER A 30 0.47 -16.44 6.64
CA SER A 30 1.16 -15.49 5.78
C SER A 30 2.69 -15.69 5.80
N VAL A 31 3.37 -15.21 4.77
CA VAL A 31 4.84 -15.20 4.73
C VAL A 31 5.41 -14.27 5.80
N ALA A 32 4.71 -13.17 6.11
CA ALA A 32 5.07 -12.25 7.19
C ALA A 32 5.07 -12.93 8.57
N SER A 33 4.16 -13.89 8.82
CA SER A 33 4.07 -14.64 10.07
C SER A 33 5.04 -15.81 10.17
N ARG A 34 5.69 -16.20 9.08
CA ARG A 34 6.60 -17.37 9.03
C ARG A 34 7.98 -17.12 9.63
N GLY A 35 8.11 -16.20 10.54
CA GLY A 35 9.35 -16.11 11.32
C GLY A 35 10.56 -15.63 10.52
N PHE A 36 10.38 -14.81 9.48
CA PHE A 36 11.46 -13.90 9.10
C PHE A 36 11.85 -13.04 10.30
N GLY A 37 11.49 -13.63 11.42
CA GLY A 37 11.64 -13.22 12.79
C GLY A 37 10.58 -12.15 13.10
N SER A 38 10.04 -12.27 14.26
CA SER A 38 9.46 -11.18 15.04
C SER A 38 10.28 -9.87 14.98
N GLY A 39 11.22 -9.76 14.07
CA GLY A 39 12.10 -8.63 13.88
C GLY A 39 11.57 -7.57 12.92
N LEU A 40 10.40 -7.74 12.33
CA LEU A 40 9.75 -6.76 11.47
C LEU A 40 8.80 -5.86 12.23
N GLY A 41 8.36 -6.31 13.43
CA GLY A 41 7.40 -5.61 14.24
C GLY A 41 7.84 -4.24 14.71
N LEU A 42 6.85 -3.47 15.13
CA LEU A 42 7.01 -2.11 15.63
C LEU A 42 8.04 -2.02 16.77
N HIS A 43 8.17 -3.09 17.57
CA HIS A 43 9.06 -3.20 18.72
C HIS A 43 10.37 -3.92 18.44
N HIS A 44 10.47 -4.70 17.34
CA HIS A 44 11.63 -5.54 17.03
C HIS A 44 12.50 -5.02 15.88
N HIS A 45 12.27 -3.84 15.38
CA HIS A 45 13.02 -3.31 14.25
C HIS A 45 14.53 -3.20 14.57
N ALA A 46 15.28 -4.21 14.17
CA ALA A 46 16.74 -4.24 14.31
C ALA A 46 17.43 -3.45 13.17
N PRO A 47 18.64 -2.93 13.35
CA PRO A 47 19.45 -2.91 14.59
C PRO A 47 19.01 -1.80 15.56
N TRP A 48 17.97 -1.10 15.24
CA TRP A 48 17.50 0.09 15.93
C TRP A 48 16.11 -0.17 16.51
N ARG A 49 16.05 -0.76 17.66
CA ARG A 49 14.77 -0.95 18.34
C ARG A 49 13.98 0.35 18.32
N LEU A 50 12.83 0.34 17.66
CA LEU A 50 12.01 1.54 17.49
C LEU A 50 11.69 2.19 18.83
N GLY A 51 11.39 1.39 19.84
CA GLY A 51 11.13 1.88 21.19
C GLY A 51 12.30 2.65 21.79
N ALA A 52 13.55 2.21 21.62
CA ALA A 52 14.73 2.95 22.09
C ALA A 52 14.83 4.32 21.42
N ARG A 53 14.58 4.38 20.11
CA ARG A 53 14.54 5.66 19.37
C ARG A 53 13.39 6.58 19.80
N LEU A 54 12.31 5.98 20.27
CA LEU A 54 11.17 6.69 20.82
C LEU A 54 11.35 7.05 22.30
N GLY A 55 12.42 6.58 22.95
CA GLY A 55 12.65 6.76 24.38
C GLY A 55 11.64 5.98 25.24
N ILE A 56 11.26 4.78 24.81
CA ILE A 56 10.43 3.84 25.56
C ILE A 56 11.33 3.00 26.46
N SER A 57 10.93 2.85 27.73
CA SER A 57 11.67 2.03 28.71
C SER A 57 11.66 0.56 28.30
N ASN A 58 12.82 -0.10 28.38
CA ASN A 58 12.96 -1.53 28.16
C ASN A 58 12.61 -2.37 29.40
N GLN A 59 12.18 -1.75 30.50
CA GLN A 59 11.75 -2.43 31.73
C GLN A 59 10.26 -2.80 31.68
N LEU A 60 9.52 -2.37 30.66
CA LEU A 60 8.12 -2.75 30.47
C LEU A 60 8.04 -4.21 30.02
N ASP A 61 6.96 -4.90 30.38
CA ASP A 61 6.61 -6.16 29.73
C ASP A 61 6.39 -5.95 28.21
N GLU A 62 6.49 -7.03 27.45
CA GLU A 62 6.45 -6.95 25.99
C GLU A 62 5.21 -6.27 25.46
N ARG A 63 4.03 -6.58 26.02
CA ARG A 63 2.77 -6.01 25.56
C ARG A 63 2.67 -4.50 25.87
N ALA A 64 3.07 -4.09 27.06
CA ALA A 64 3.12 -2.69 27.45
C ALA A 64 4.14 -1.90 26.61
N TYR A 65 5.29 -2.54 26.30
CA TYR A 65 6.30 -1.96 25.42
C TYR A 65 5.78 -1.70 24.02
N VAL A 66 5.14 -2.69 23.39
CA VAL A 66 4.55 -2.57 22.05
C VAL A 66 3.48 -1.47 22.02
N LYS A 67 2.57 -1.46 22.99
CA LYS A 67 1.55 -0.41 23.11
C LYS A 67 2.16 0.99 23.21
N SER A 68 3.18 1.14 24.04
CA SER A 68 3.89 2.41 24.23
C SER A 68 4.59 2.87 22.93
N CYS A 69 5.19 1.92 22.21
CA CYS A 69 5.77 2.17 20.90
C CYS A 69 4.71 2.63 19.90
N TYR A 70 3.59 1.91 19.80
CA TYR A 70 2.47 2.25 18.94
C TYR A 70 1.95 3.66 19.19
N GLN A 71 1.59 3.97 20.44
CA GLN A 71 1.07 5.29 20.81
C GLN A 71 2.03 6.42 20.38
N LYS A 72 3.31 6.27 20.70
CA LYS A 72 4.29 7.32 20.43
C LYS A 72 4.63 7.43 18.94
N TYR A 73 4.67 6.32 18.23
CA TYR A 73 4.92 6.26 16.79
C TYR A 73 3.77 6.89 16.01
N LEU A 74 2.54 6.45 16.29
CA LEU A 74 1.34 6.94 15.62
C LEU A 74 1.09 8.43 15.90
N LYS A 75 1.23 8.88 17.16
CA LYS A 75 1.09 10.30 17.48
C LYS A 75 2.09 11.18 16.72
N ARG A 76 3.34 10.73 16.56
CA ARG A 76 4.32 11.46 15.75
C ARG A 76 3.92 11.52 14.27
N TYR A 77 3.40 10.43 13.73
CA TYR A 77 2.88 10.41 12.36
C TYR A 77 1.72 11.41 12.21
N LEU A 78 0.72 11.34 13.09
CA LEU A 78 -0.46 12.22 13.04
C LEU A 78 -0.10 13.70 13.25
N ARG A 79 0.94 14.01 14.02
CA ARG A 79 1.48 15.37 14.14
C ARG A 79 2.07 15.89 12.83
N CYS A 80 2.69 15.01 12.03
CA CYS A 80 3.13 15.38 10.68
C CYS A 80 1.93 15.59 9.75
N VAL A 81 0.92 14.70 9.82
CA VAL A 81 -0.33 14.83 9.06
C VAL A 81 -1.04 16.14 9.39
N LYS A 82 -1.11 16.52 10.69
CA LYS A 82 -1.66 17.81 11.09
C LYS A 82 -0.91 18.99 10.49
N GLY A 83 0.40 18.88 10.39
CA GLY A 83 1.21 19.91 9.73
C GLY A 83 0.94 20.01 8.22
N ILE A 84 0.67 18.89 7.56
CA ILE A 84 0.24 18.86 6.15
C ILE A 84 -1.14 19.49 5.99
N ASP A 85 -2.11 19.10 6.84
CA ASP A 85 -3.47 19.63 6.85
C ASP A 85 -3.50 21.16 6.95
N ASP A 86 -2.75 21.74 7.90
CA ASP A 86 -2.64 23.19 8.04
C ASP A 86 -2.00 23.90 6.83
N ASN A 87 -1.07 23.23 6.13
CA ASN A 87 -0.47 23.79 4.92
C ASN A 87 -1.43 23.69 3.72
N VAL A 88 -2.19 22.59 3.60
CA VAL A 88 -3.24 22.46 2.58
C VAL A 88 -4.33 23.53 2.80
N LYS A 89 -4.77 23.72 4.06
CA LYS A 89 -5.70 24.79 4.39
C LYS A 89 -5.17 26.15 3.95
N ARG A 90 -3.92 26.45 4.24
CA ARG A 90 -3.29 27.74 3.88
C ARG A 90 -3.26 27.97 2.36
N LEU A 91 -2.99 26.89 1.58
CA LEU A 91 -3.07 26.94 0.12
C LEU A 91 -4.48 27.22 -0.36
N ILE A 92 -5.48 26.53 0.18
CA ILE A 92 -6.89 26.73 -0.17
C ILE A 92 -7.35 28.15 0.16
N ASP A 93 -6.97 28.66 1.35
CA ASP A 93 -7.31 30.04 1.76
C ASP A 93 -6.71 31.05 0.77
N TYR A 94 -5.44 30.88 0.38
CA TYR A 94 -4.79 31.73 -0.63
C TYR A 94 -5.52 31.69 -1.98
N LEU A 95 -5.88 30.51 -2.49
CA LEU A 95 -6.63 30.39 -3.74
C LEU A 95 -8.01 31.04 -3.68
N LYS A 96 -8.65 31.03 -2.50
CA LYS A 96 -9.91 31.76 -2.27
C LYS A 96 -9.70 33.29 -2.32
N GLU A 97 -8.69 33.78 -1.62
CA GLU A 97 -8.35 35.21 -1.55
C GLU A 97 -7.99 35.77 -2.93
N THR A 98 -7.33 34.99 -3.77
CA THR A 98 -6.96 35.38 -5.15
C THR A 98 -8.07 35.15 -6.17
N GLY A 99 -9.17 34.51 -5.78
CA GLY A 99 -10.28 34.17 -6.68
C GLY A 99 -9.97 33.01 -7.64
N GLU A 100 -8.92 32.25 -7.40
CA GLU A 100 -8.45 31.19 -8.29
C GLU A 100 -8.99 29.79 -7.93
N LEU A 101 -9.61 29.63 -6.75
CA LEU A 101 -10.02 28.30 -6.25
C LEU A 101 -10.98 27.60 -7.22
N GLU A 102 -11.95 28.33 -7.77
CA GLU A 102 -12.96 27.77 -8.68
C GLU A 102 -12.38 27.29 -10.02
N ASN A 103 -11.19 27.78 -10.39
CA ASN A 103 -10.48 27.39 -11.61
C ASN A 103 -9.23 26.53 -11.30
N THR A 104 -9.15 25.95 -10.11
CA THR A 104 -8.01 25.12 -9.69
C THR A 104 -8.46 23.71 -9.36
N VAL A 105 -7.78 22.72 -9.96
CA VAL A 105 -7.90 21.32 -9.56
C VAL A 105 -6.86 21.02 -8.48
N ILE A 106 -7.30 20.59 -7.30
CA ILE A 106 -6.43 20.18 -6.21
C ILE A 106 -6.53 18.65 -6.05
N ILE A 107 -5.39 17.96 -6.17
CA ILE A 107 -5.30 16.52 -5.96
C ILE A 107 -4.42 16.27 -4.72
N TYR A 108 -4.99 15.64 -3.72
CA TYR A 108 -4.26 15.18 -2.54
C TYR A 108 -4.14 13.67 -2.56
N THR A 109 -2.93 13.16 -2.55
CA THR A 109 -2.64 11.72 -2.56
C THR A 109 -1.27 11.43 -1.96
N GLY A 110 -0.99 10.14 -1.71
CA GLY A 110 0.35 9.62 -1.43
C GLY A 110 0.88 8.82 -2.62
N ASP A 111 2.16 8.51 -2.62
CA ASP A 111 2.79 7.59 -3.59
C ASP A 111 2.40 6.13 -3.29
N GLN A 112 2.06 5.83 -2.04
CA GLN A 112 1.67 4.52 -1.51
C GLN A 112 1.05 4.66 -0.12
N GLY A 113 0.51 3.55 0.42
CA GLY A 113 0.08 3.46 1.81
C GLY A 113 1.24 3.31 2.80
N PHE A 114 0.92 3.05 4.08
CA PHE A 114 1.91 2.98 5.14
C PHE A 114 1.39 2.21 6.35
N PHE A 115 2.16 1.23 6.87
CA PHE A 115 1.84 0.54 8.11
C PHE A 115 2.13 1.40 9.33
N LEU A 116 1.18 1.45 10.22
CA LEU A 116 1.28 2.18 11.49
C LEU A 116 1.19 1.25 12.70
N GLY A 117 1.40 -0.04 12.51
CA GLY A 117 1.34 -1.09 13.53
C GLY A 117 0.52 -2.30 13.13
N GLU A 118 -0.29 -2.19 12.09
CA GLU A 118 -1.06 -3.31 11.55
C GLU A 118 -0.11 -4.44 11.15
N HIS A 119 -0.53 -5.70 11.39
CA HIS A 119 0.27 -6.91 11.15
C HIS A 119 1.62 -6.94 11.91
N ASP A 120 1.75 -6.16 12.99
CA ASP A 120 3.03 -5.90 13.65
C ASP A 120 4.10 -5.30 12.71
N LEU A 121 3.64 -4.61 11.65
CA LEU A 121 4.50 -4.01 10.64
C LEU A 121 4.59 -2.48 10.81
N MET A 122 5.64 -1.93 10.24
CA MET A 122 5.86 -0.51 10.07
C MET A 122 6.45 -0.24 8.70
N ASP A 123 6.34 1.02 8.23
CA ASP A 123 6.83 1.44 6.93
C ASP A 123 5.91 0.88 5.79
N LYS A 124 6.44 0.29 4.75
CA LYS A 124 5.77 -0.07 3.49
C LYS A 124 6.46 -1.27 2.84
N ARG A 125 6.26 -1.52 1.57
CA ARG A 125 6.89 -2.53 0.72
C ARG A 125 6.14 -3.83 0.56
N TRP A 126 5.05 -4.01 1.30
CA TRP A 126 4.17 -5.16 1.16
C TRP A 126 2.97 -4.80 0.28
N ILE A 127 2.35 -5.80 -0.33
CA ILE A 127 1.12 -5.60 -1.10
C ILE A 127 -0.15 -5.60 -0.23
N TYR A 128 -0.06 -5.75 1.10
CA TYR A 128 -1.20 -5.64 2.01
C TYR A 128 -1.83 -4.24 1.94
N GLU A 129 -3.15 -4.16 2.21
CA GLU A 129 -3.95 -2.95 1.97
C GLU A 129 -3.35 -1.70 2.61
N GLU A 130 -2.82 -1.78 3.83
CA GLU A 130 -2.27 -0.63 4.54
C GLU A 130 -1.05 -0.01 3.83
N SER A 131 -0.24 -0.84 3.18
CA SER A 131 0.93 -0.39 2.41
C SER A 131 0.61 -0.11 0.95
N PHE A 132 -0.39 -0.78 0.39
CA PHE A 132 -0.72 -0.72 -1.02
C PHE A 132 -1.75 0.35 -1.35
N ARG A 133 -2.74 0.55 -0.48
CA ARG A 133 -3.80 1.52 -0.67
C ARG A 133 -3.38 2.90 -0.14
N MET A 134 -3.52 3.93 -0.98
CA MET A 134 -3.21 5.31 -0.61
C MET A 134 -4.48 6.17 -0.56
N PRO A 135 -4.50 7.25 0.23
CA PRO A 135 -5.58 8.22 0.16
C PRO A 135 -5.58 8.91 -1.20
N PHE A 136 -6.77 9.17 -1.75
CA PHE A 136 -6.92 9.92 -2.98
C PHE A 136 -8.15 10.82 -2.87
N ILE A 137 -7.93 12.14 -2.86
CA ILE A 137 -8.98 13.15 -2.72
C ILE A 137 -8.77 14.20 -3.82
N VAL A 138 -9.86 14.57 -4.50
CA VAL A 138 -9.82 15.57 -5.55
C VAL A 138 -10.85 16.66 -5.26
N HIS A 139 -10.40 17.92 -5.35
CA HIS A 139 -11.26 19.09 -5.43
C HIS A 139 -11.15 19.66 -6.83
N ALA A 140 -12.24 19.63 -7.58
CA ALA A 140 -12.37 20.16 -8.93
C ALA A 140 -13.82 20.63 -9.14
N PRO A 141 -14.19 21.83 -8.64
CA PRO A 141 -15.59 22.24 -8.50
C PRO A 141 -16.34 22.33 -9.83
N GLN A 142 -15.64 22.57 -10.94
CA GLN A 142 -16.25 22.59 -12.27
C GLN A 142 -16.47 21.21 -12.90
N LEU A 143 -15.87 20.14 -12.32
CA LEU A 143 -15.85 18.79 -12.89
C LEU A 143 -16.50 17.74 -11.99
N ILE A 144 -16.44 17.94 -10.67
CA ILE A 144 -16.82 16.93 -9.68
C ILE A 144 -17.95 17.47 -8.79
N GLN A 145 -19.01 16.69 -8.64
CA GLN A 145 -20.06 17.01 -7.69
C GLN A 145 -19.53 16.93 -6.24
N PRO A 146 -19.84 17.92 -5.39
CA PRO A 146 -19.44 17.87 -3.99
C PRO A 146 -19.90 16.61 -3.28
N ALA A 147 -19.06 16.07 -2.38
CA ALA A 147 -19.32 14.88 -1.56
C ALA A 147 -19.60 13.60 -2.38
N SER A 148 -19.18 13.54 -3.63
CA SER A 148 -19.24 12.32 -4.44
C SER A 148 -18.07 11.38 -4.14
N SER A 149 -18.24 10.09 -4.43
CA SER A 149 -17.20 9.07 -4.36
C SER A 149 -17.22 8.21 -5.60
N ASN A 150 -16.09 7.57 -5.90
CA ASN A 150 -15.94 6.67 -7.03
C ASN A 150 -15.09 5.47 -6.61
N ASP A 151 -15.42 4.28 -7.12
CA ASP A 151 -14.81 3.01 -6.79
C ASP A 151 -13.96 2.39 -7.91
N TRP A 152 -13.64 3.16 -8.95
CA TRP A 152 -12.77 2.66 -10.01
C TRP A 152 -11.40 2.29 -9.43
N LEU A 153 -10.86 1.14 -9.87
CA LEU A 153 -9.48 0.78 -9.54
C LEU A 153 -8.51 1.69 -10.31
N ILE A 154 -7.89 2.62 -9.60
CA ILE A 154 -6.89 3.54 -10.15
C ILE A 154 -5.52 3.24 -9.56
N ASN A 155 -4.48 3.49 -10.33
CA ASN A 155 -3.08 3.36 -9.94
C ASN A 155 -2.39 4.74 -9.96
N ASN A 156 -1.28 4.87 -9.26
CA ASN A 156 -0.44 6.06 -9.36
C ASN A 156 0.11 6.29 -10.78
N THR A 157 0.22 5.24 -11.61
CA THR A 157 0.56 5.36 -13.04
C THR A 157 -0.50 6.09 -13.87
N ASP A 158 -1.74 6.19 -13.36
CA ASP A 158 -2.87 6.85 -14.04
C ASP A 158 -2.89 8.36 -13.78
N PHE A 159 -2.13 8.85 -12.81
CA PHE A 159 -2.14 10.27 -12.46
C PHE A 159 -1.61 11.12 -13.61
N ALA A 160 -0.48 10.75 -14.21
CA ALA A 160 0.08 11.52 -15.32
C ALA A 160 -0.84 11.59 -16.53
N PRO A 161 -1.41 10.48 -17.05
CA PRO A 161 -2.42 10.54 -18.11
C PRO A 161 -3.62 11.45 -17.77
N THR A 162 -4.13 11.39 -16.54
CA THR A 162 -5.27 12.21 -16.11
C THR A 162 -4.92 13.69 -16.05
N ILE A 163 -3.71 14.02 -15.53
CA ILE A 163 -3.24 15.41 -15.49
C ILE A 163 -3.03 15.96 -16.89
N LEU A 164 -2.51 15.17 -17.83
CA LEU A 164 -2.35 15.59 -19.22
C LEU A 164 -3.70 15.85 -19.89
N GLU A 165 -4.71 15.03 -19.66
CA GLU A 165 -6.07 15.26 -20.17
C GLU A 165 -6.69 16.49 -19.54
N LEU A 166 -6.53 16.72 -18.23
CA LEU A 166 -6.94 17.95 -17.54
C LEU A 166 -6.28 19.20 -18.15
N ALA A 167 -5.03 19.07 -18.63
CA ALA A 167 -4.30 20.14 -19.31
C ALA A 167 -4.69 20.30 -20.79
N GLY A 168 -5.66 19.54 -21.30
CA GLY A 168 -6.16 19.64 -22.66
C GLY A 168 -5.39 18.82 -23.71
N LEU A 169 -4.55 17.87 -23.31
CA LEU A 169 -3.92 16.93 -24.25
C LEU A 169 -4.94 15.87 -24.68
N GLU A 170 -5.18 15.77 -26.00
CA GLU A 170 -6.14 14.81 -26.55
C GLU A 170 -5.65 13.36 -26.52
N LYS A 171 -4.34 13.13 -26.48
CA LYS A 171 -3.77 11.78 -26.52
C LYS A 171 -2.67 11.59 -25.49
N THR A 172 -2.83 10.57 -24.67
CA THR A 172 -1.77 10.09 -23.76
C THR A 172 -0.61 9.51 -24.59
N PRO A 173 0.65 9.85 -24.29
CA PRO A 173 1.82 9.25 -24.94
C PRO A 173 1.84 7.73 -24.85
N ASP A 174 2.18 7.03 -25.93
CA ASP A 174 2.11 5.57 -26.03
C ASP A 174 3.06 4.81 -25.08
N TYR A 175 4.07 5.49 -24.53
CA TYR A 175 4.97 4.90 -23.53
C TYR A 175 4.38 4.88 -22.11
N MET A 176 3.30 5.60 -21.86
CA MET A 176 2.62 5.61 -20.56
C MET A 176 1.71 4.38 -20.45
N GLN A 177 1.90 3.58 -19.41
CA GLN A 177 1.09 2.39 -19.16
C GLN A 177 -0.19 2.66 -18.37
N GLY A 178 -0.30 3.84 -17.75
CA GLY A 178 -1.51 4.28 -17.05
C GLY A 178 -2.61 4.71 -18.01
N ARG A 179 -3.81 4.88 -17.45
CA ARG A 179 -5.01 5.34 -18.18
C ARG A 179 -5.62 6.53 -17.46
N SER A 180 -6.10 7.52 -18.21
CA SER A 180 -6.85 8.61 -17.59
C SER A 180 -8.15 8.10 -16.97
N PHE A 181 -8.43 8.56 -15.77
CA PHE A 181 -9.71 8.36 -15.08
C PHE A 181 -10.55 9.64 -15.03
N MET A 182 -10.37 10.53 -15.97
CA MET A 182 -11.14 11.78 -16.09
C MET A 182 -12.66 11.53 -16.11
N GLY A 183 -13.11 10.41 -16.71
CA GLY A 183 -14.51 10.00 -16.69
C GLY A 183 -15.09 9.79 -15.29
N ALA A 184 -14.26 9.40 -14.31
CA ALA A 184 -14.69 9.27 -12.92
C ALA A 184 -15.01 10.64 -12.28
N PHE A 185 -14.33 11.72 -12.68
CA PHE A 185 -14.62 13.08 -12.23
C PHE A 185 -15.98 13.57 -12.73
N GLN A 186 -16.34 13.17 -13.93
CA GLN A 186 -17.59 13.54 -14.59
C GLN A 186 -18.76 12.59 -14.25
N ALA A 187 -18.58 11.71 -13.25
CA ALA A 187 -19.54 10.69 -12.87
C ALA A 187 -20.00 9.78 -14.06
N GLN A 188 -19.13 9.60 -15.04
CA GLN A 188 -19.41 8.69 -16.15
C GLN A 188 -19.42 7.24 -15.68
N PRO A 189 -20.16 6.36 -16.32
CA PRO A 189 -20.11 4.93 -16.06
C PRO A 189 -18.67 4.40 -16.24
N LYS A 190 -18.26 3.46 -15.37
CA LYS A 190 -16.97 2.79 -15.52
C LYS A 190 -16.91 2.09 -16.90
N PRO A 191 -15.89 2.38 -17.73
CA PRO A 191 -15.75 1.73 -19.02
C PRO A 191 -15.68 0.21 -18.90
N LEU A 192 -16.32 -0.53 -19.80
CA LEU A 192 -16.33 -2.00 -19.79
C LEU A 192 -14.91 -2.60 -19.87
N ASN A 193 -14.00 -1.90 -20.52
CA ASN A 193 -12.58 -2.30 -20.63
C ASN A 193 -11.69 -1.69 -19.55
N TRP A 194 -12.27 -1.09 -18.48
CA TRP A 194 -11.49 -0.63 -17.35
C TRP A 194 -10.86 -1.85 -16.65
N ARG A 195 -9.74 -1.62 -15.98
CA ARG A 195 -9.02 -2.71 -15.30
C ARG A 195 -9.87 -3.38 -14.21
N THR A 196 -9.72 -4.68 -14.10
CA THR A 196 -10.35 -5.52 -13.07
C THR A 196 -9.44 -5.77 -11.88
N SER A 197 -8.13 -5.51 -12.06
CA SER A 197 -7.12 -5.65 -11.01
C SER A 197 -5.98 -4.64 -11.17
N THR A 198 -5.23 -4.48 -10.09
CA THR A 198 -3.99 -3.71 -10.04
C THR A 198 -2.82 -4.64 -9.75
N TYR A 199 -1.69 -4.40 -10.42
CA TYR A 199 -0.46 -5.17 -10.26
C TYR A 199 0.50 -4.46 -9.32
N TYR A 200 1.23 -5.25 -8.53
CA TYR A 200 2.31 -4.78 -7.68
C TYR A 200 3.50 -5.71 -7.75
N ARG A 201 4.72 -5.15 -7.65
CA ARG A 201 5.94 -5.93 -7.49
C ARG A 201 6.93 -5.24 -6.56
N TYR A 202 7.48 -6.02 -5.62
CA TYR A 202 8.59 -5.62 -4.78
C TYR A 202 9.87 -6.36 -5.16
N TRP A 203 10.84 -5.62 -5.67
CA TRP A 203 12.10 -6.16 -6.17
C TRP A 203 13.22 -6.26 -5.13
N MET A 204 13.20 -5.39 -4.12
CA MET A 204 14.31 -5.18 -3.20
C MET A 204 14.33 -6.21 -2.08
N HIS A 205 14.49 -7.48 -2.46
CA HIS A 205 14.48 -8.63 -1.57
C HIS A 205 15.36 -8.44 -0.33
N MET A 206 14.77 -8.53 0.87
CA MET A 206 15.44 -8.46 2.18
C MET A 206 16.28 -7.19 2.39
N ALA A 207 16.03 -6.11 1.61
CA ALA A 207 16.80 -4.88 1.67
C ALA A 207 16.51 -4.06 2.93
N HIS A 208 17.44 -3.16 3.24
CA HIS A 208 17.32 -2.15 4.30
C HIS A 208 17.05 -2.70 5.71
N SER A 209 17.43 -3.94 5.99
CA SER A 209 17.16 -4.65 7.26
C SER A 209 15.68 -4.82 7.58
N LEU A 210 14.78 -4.61 6.62
CA LEU A 210 13.34 -4.72 6.78
C LEU A 210 12.81 -6.12 6.53
N LYS A 211 13.67 -7.03 6.06
CA LYS A 211 13.38 -8.45 5.87
C LYS A 211 12.10 -8.72 5.06
N THR A 212 11.75 -7.82 4.11
CA THR A 212 10.64 -8.03 3.21
C THR A 212 11.06 -8.92 2.04
N PRO A 213 10.49 -10.12 1.88
CA PRO A 213 10.78 -10.98 0.74
C PRO A 213 10.29 -10.38 -0.57
N ALA A 214 11.03 -10.62 -1.65
CA ALA A 214 10.59 -10.22 -2.98
C ALA A 214 9.32 -10.95 -3.38
N HIS A 215 8.35 -10.22 -3.90
CA HIS A 215 7.04 -10.74 -4.27
C HIS A 215 6.41 -9.89 -5.37
N PHE A 216 5.41 -10.47 -6.01
CA PHE A 216 4.48 -9.75 -6.87
C PHE A 216 3.06 -10.29 -6.67
N GLY A 217 2.07 -9.55 -7.14
CA GLY A 217 0.69 -9.98 -7.01
C GLY A 217 -0.28 -9.05 -7.70
N ILE A 218 -1.54 -9.42 -7.62
CA ILE A 218 -2.66 -8.59 -8.08
C ILE A 218 -3.69 -8.41 -6.98
N ARG A 219 -4.35 -7.27 -7.03
CA ARG A 219 -5.50 -6.93 -6.21
C ARG A 219 -6.66 -6.58 -7.13
N SER A 220 -7.71 -7.40 -7.13
CA SER A 220 -8.99 -7.10 -7.76
C SER A 220 -9.91 -6.33 -6.81
N GLU A 221 -11.14 -6.00 -7.22
CA GLU A 221 -12.09 -5.31 -6.32
C GLU A 221 -12.38 -6.09 -5.02
N ARG A 222 -12.24 -7.42 -5.04
CA ARG A 222 -12.56 -8.27 -3.88
C ARG A 222 -11.42 -9.13 -3.40
N TYR A 223 -10.55 -9.56 -4.30
CA TYR A 223 -9.54 -10.57 -3.99
C TYR A 223 -8.14 -10.04 -4.14
N LYS A 224 -7.22 -10.61 -3.37
CA LYS A 224 -5.80 -10.38 -3.51
C LYS A 224 -5.06 -11.71 -3.64
N LEU A 225 -4.15 -11.81 -4.60
CA LEU A 225 -3.28 -12.97 -4.81
C LEU A 225 -1.83 -12.50 -4.86
N ILE A 226 -0.98 -13.12 -4.03
CA ILE A 226 0.43 -12.72 -3.85
C ILE A 226 1.32 -13.94 -4.07
N PHE A 227 2.39 -13.77 -4.85
CA PHE A 227 3.44 -14.75 -5.03
C PHE A 227 4.78 -14.24 -4.48
N PHE A 228 5.25 -14.86 -3.42
CA PHE A 228 6.57 -14.61 -2.86
C PHE A 228 7.58 -15.52 -3.55
N TYR A 229 8.36 -14.96 -4.47
CA TYR A 229 9.44 -15.71 -5.14
C TYR A 229 10.75 -15.71 -4.36
N GLY A 230 10.90 -14.85 -3.38
CA GLY A 230 11.83 -14.97 -2.28
C GLY A 230 13.32 -14.97 -2.64
N CYS A 231 13.76 -14.22 -3.65
CA CYS A 231 15.18 -14.06 -3.95
C CYS A 231 15.49 -12.71 -4.62
N THR A 232 16.77 -12.33 -4.66
CA THR A 232 17.23 -11.20 -5.48
C THR A 232 17.15 -11.56 -6.98
N PRO A 233 17.26 -10.58 -7.89
CA PRO A 233 17.31 -10.86 -9.33
C PRO A 233 18.38 -11.88 -9.73
N GLU A 234 19.51 -11.94 -9.01
CA GLU A 234 20.59 -12.89 -9.21
C GLU A 234 20.37 -14.24 -8.50
N GLY A 235 19.20 -14.45 -7.88
CA GLY A 235 18.85 -15.70 -7.18
C GLY A 235 19.50 -15.88 -5.79
N ARG A 236 20.02 -14.80 -5.19
CA ARG A 236 20.68 -14.83 -3.86
C ARG A 236 19.69 -14.59 -2.73
N ASN A 237 20.13 -14.91 -1.50
CA ASN A 237 19.41 -14.68 -0.25
C ASN A 237 18.02 -15.33 -0.22
N GLN A 238 17.92 -16.56 -0.70
CA GLN A 238 16.64 -17.25 -0.87
C GLN A 238 15.86 -17.35 0.44
N THR A 239 14.59 -17.06 0.35
CA THR A 239 13.58 -17.25 1.40
C THR A 239 12.51 -18.22 0.90
N PRO A 240 11.65 -18.79 1.77
CA PRO A 240 10.60 -19.68 1.30
C PRO A 240 9.72 -19.06 0.22
N VAL A 241 9.48 -19.85 -0.83
CA VAL A 241 8.50 -19.51 -1.87
C VAL A 241 7.11 -19.80 -1.32
N ALA A 242 6.17 -18.91 -1.54
CA ALA A 242 4.81 -19.08 -1.03
C ALA A 242 3.78 -18.29 -1.84
N TRP A 243 2.55 -18.80 -1.83
CA TRP A 243 1.37 -18.08 -2.27
C TRP A 243 0.55 -17.62 -1.08
N GLU A 244 -0.05 -16.43 -1.20
CA GLU A 244 -1.08 -15.94 -0.30
C GLU A 244 -2.29 -15.48 -1.09
N PHE A 245 -3.48 -15.76 -0.54
CA PHE A 245 -4.76 -15.34 -1.12
C PHE A 245 -5.70 -14.85 -0.02
N TYR A 246 -6.36 -13.72 -0.29
CA TYR A 246 -7.28 -13.08 0.64
C TYR A 246 -8.59 -12.68 -0.05
N ASP A 247 -9.73 -12.91 0.62
CA ASP A 247 -11.06 -12.39 0.26
C ASP A 247 -11.30 -11.10 1.06
N LEU A 248 -10.96 -9.96 0.49
CA LEU A 248 -11.00 -8.65 1.16
C LEU A 248 -12.40 -8.21 1.60
N LEU A 249 -13.46 -8.82 1.05
CA LEU A 249 -14.82 -8.58 1.52
C LEU A 249 -15.10 -9.26 2.85
N LYS A 250 -14.49 -10.44 3.10
CA LYS A 250 -14.68 -11.22 4.33
C LYS A 250 -13.57 -10.96 5.35
N ASP A 251 -12.39 -10.72 4.86
CA ASP A 251 -11.17 -10.50 5.65
C ASP A 251 -10.45 -9.23 5.14
N PRO A 252 -11.01 -8.04 5.42
CA PRO A 252 -10.44 -6.78 4.96
C PRO A 252 -9.08 -6.47 5.62
N GLN A 253 -8.74 -7.15 6.70
CA GLN A 253 -7.47 -7.02 7.40
C GLN A 253 -6.44 -8.09 6.99
N GLU A 254 -6.76 -8.94 6.02
CA GLU A 254 -5.85 -9.95 5.46
C GLU A 254 -5.21 -10.86 6.54
N MET A 255 -6.05 -11.32 7.50
CA MET A 255 -5.60 -12.08 8.67
C MET A 255 -5.47 -13.58 8.41
N VAL A 256 -6.12 -14.12 7.38
CA VAL A 256 -6.12 -15.56 7.10
C VAL A 256 -5.76 -15.82 5.64
N ASN A 257 -4.61 -16.44 5.42
CA ASN A 257 -4.21 -16.88 4.09
C ASN A 257 -5.06 -18.08 3.64
N GLU A 258 -6.02 -17.84 2.76
CA GLU A 258 -6.97 -18.82 2.23
C GLU A 258 -6.49 -19.51 0.95
N TYR A 259 -5.23 -19.42 0.60
CA TYR A 259 -4.69 -20.00 -0.64
C TYR A 259 -4.93 -21.51 -0.76
N LYS A 260 -4.91 -22.23 0.36
CA LYS A 260 -5.14 -23.68 0.39
C LYS A 260 -6.59 -24.09 0.61
N ASN A 261 -7.52 -23.12 0.72
CA ASN A 261 -8.92 -23.41 0.93
C ASN A 261 -9.59 -23.86 -0.38
N PRO A 262 -10.11 -25.10 -0.47
CA PRO A 262 -10.70 -25.63 -1.70
C PRO A 262 -11.87 -24.78 -2.25
N LYS A 263 -12.55 -24.02 -1.39
CA LYS A 263 -13.64 -23.13 -1.79
C LYS A 263 -13.22 -22.02 -2.75
N TYR A 264 -11.94 -21.65 -2.74
CA TYR A 264 -11.41 -20.58 -3.58
C TYR A 264 -10.56 -21.08 -4.76
N GLN A 265 -10.46 -22.41 -4.97
CA GLN A 265 -9.58 -22.98 -5.98
C GLN A 265 -9.82 -22.37 -7.38
N SER A 266 -11.05 -22.34 -7.85
CA SER A 266 -11.39 -21.76 -9.17
C SER A 266 -11.13 -20.26 -9.25
N THR A 267 -11.33 -19.54 -8.15
CA THR A 267 -11.02 -18.10 -8.07
C THR A 267 -9.52 -17.86 -8.14
N ILE A 268 -8.73 -18.66 -7.43
CA ILE A 268 -7.26 -18.58 -7.44
C ILE A 268 -6.71 -18.89 -8.84
N GLU A 269 -7.24 -19.90 -9.51
CA GLU A 269 -6.86 -20.24 -10.89
C GLU A 269 -7.16 -19.10 -11.87
N SER A 270 -8.33 -18.49 -11.75
CA SER A 270 -8.69 -17.32 -12.56
C SER A 270 -7.77 -16.13 -12.30
N LEU A 271 -7.43 -15.87 -11.02
CA LEU A 271 -6.52 -14.78 -10.67
C LEU A 271 -5.08 -15.05 -11.10
N LYS A 272 -4.62 -16.31 -11.09
CA LYS A 272 -3.32 -16.68 -11.65
C LYS A 272 -3.25 -16.41 -13.15
N ALA A 273 -4.30 -16.76 -13.89
CA ALA A 273 -4.40 -16.48 -15.31
C ALA A 273 -4.40 -14.96 -15.60
N GLU A 274 -5.17 -14.20 -14.82
CA GLU A 274 -5.18 -12.73 -14.91
C GLU A 274 -3.82 -12.12 -14.56
N LEU A 275 -3.16 -12.61 -13.51
CA LEU A 275 -1.83 -12.17 -13.10
C LEU A 275 -0.79 -12.40 -14.21
N ASP A 276 -0.80 -13.57 -14.84
CA ASP A 276 0.10 -13.88 -15.95
C ASP A 276 -0.16 -12.96 -17.15
N GLN A 277 -1.42 -12.73 -17.50
CA GLN A 277 -1.80 -11.80 -18.57
C GLN A 277 -1.35 -10.35 -18.27
N VAL A 278 -1.57 -9.87 -17.04
CA VAL A 278 -1.17 -8.51 -16.64
C VAL A 278 0.35 -8.36 -16.70
N ARG A 279 1.10 -9.35 -16.21
CA ARG A 279 2.56 -9.35 -16.28
C ARG A 279 3.06 -9.33 -17.72
N GLY A 280 2.44 -10.12 -18.62
CA GLY A 280 2.74 -10.10 -20.04
C GLY A 280 2.50 -8.72 -20.68
N ASN A 281 1.35 -8.10 -20.40
CA ASN A 281 0.99 -6.77 -20.91
C ASN A 281 1.97 -5.68 -20.41
N LEU A 282 2.45 -5.80 -19.18
CA LEU A 282 3.41 -4.88 -18.57
C LEU A 282 4.86 -5.19 -18.96
N LYS A 283 5.11 -6.26 -19.74
CA LYS A 283 6.44 -6.76 -20.10
C LYS A 283 7.29 -7.14 -18.88
N GLU A 284 6.63 -7.64 -17.84
CA GLU A 284 7.23 -8.11 -16.58
C GLU A 284 7.35 -9.64 -16.53
N THR A 285 7.89 -10.25 -17.60
CA THR A 285 7.97 -11.71 -17.80
C THR A 285 9.24 -12.35 -17.23
N ASP A 286 10.10 -11.56 -16.60
CA ASP A 286 11.37 -11.99 -15.99
C ASP A 286 12.39 -12.63 -16.96
N GLU A 287 12.30 -12.37 -18.26
CA GLU A 287 13.23 -12.90 -19.27
C GLU A 287 14.70 -12.60 -18.96
N LYS A 288 14.95 -11.46 -18.32
CA LYS A 288 16.29 -11.04 -17.88
C LYS A 288 16.77 -11.73 -16.60
N TYR A 289 15.89 -12.50 -15.94
CA TYR A 289 16.11 -13.08 -14.61
C TYR A 289 15.81 -14.59 -14.59
N PRO A 290 16.68 -15.45 -15.18
CA PRO A 290 16.43 -16.90 -15.33
C PRO A 290 16.18 -17.62 -13.99
N HIS A 291 16.78 -17.15 -12.91
CA HIS A 291 16.56 -17.72 -11.57
C HIS A 291 15.12 -17.52 -11.10
N ILE A 292 14.57 -16.32 -11.31
CA ILE A 292 13.20 -16.01 -10.96
C ILE A 292 12.24 -16.82 -11.83
N GLN A 293 12.48 -16.91 -13.13
CA GLN A 293 11.67 -17.74 -14.05
C GLN A 293 11.60 -19.20 -13.59
N LYS A 294 12.75 -19.80 -13.19
CA LYS A 294 12.79 -21.17 -12.68
C LYS A 294 11.94 -21.34 -11.41
N ILE A 295 12.02 -20.37 -10.48
CA ILE A 295 11.23 -20.39 -9.25
C ILE A 295 9.74 -20.30 -9.58
N ILE A 296 9.35 -19.40 -10.46
CA ILE A 296 7.96 -19.24 -10.89
C ILE A 296 7.46 -20.56 -11.52
N ALA A 297 8.16 -21.08 -12.52
CA ALA A 297 7.77 -22.31 -13.22
C ALA A 297 7.61 -23.51 -12.26
N ALA A 298 8.50 -23.65 -11.27
CA ALA A 298 8.46 -24.75 -10.31
C ALA A 298 7.34 -24.64 -9.27
N ASN A 299 6.79 -23.43 -9.03
CA ASN A 299 5.86 -23.18 -7.91
C ASN A 299 4.53 -22.57 -8.35
N TRP A 300 4.33 -22.32 -9.65
CA TRP A 300 3.10 -21.66 -10.14
C TRP A 300 1.83 -22.47 -9.86
N ASN A 301 1.94 -23.79 -9.97
CA ASN A 301 0.80 -24.73 -9.83
C ASN A 301 0.75 -25.45 -8.46
N GLN A 302 1.52 -24.98 -7.49
CA GLN A 302 1.50 -25.55 -6.13
C GLN A 302 0.33 -25.06 -5.32
#